data_64148951a547d7ca30f88ae719eb8724
#
_entry.id   64148951a547d7ca30f88ae719eb8724
#
_cell.length_a   1.000
_cell.length_b   1.000
_cell.length_c   1.000
_cell.angle_alpha   90.00
_cell.angle_beta   90.00
_cell.angle_gamma   90.00
#
_symmetry.space_group_name_H-M   'P 1'
#
loop_
_entity.id
_entity.type
_entity.pdbx_description
1 polymer ?
#
loop_
_entity_poly.entity_id
_entity_poly.type
_entity_poly.pdbx_seq_one_letter_code
_entity_poly.pdbx_strand_id
1 'polypeptide(L)'
;MQAATRVTQRTAIAASGNTVAILAFGGDISSASKDAVLGAWHGLNGSASHVLLDFTGVDYINSSGIAIIIQMLLEAGKAATQTIGIFGLTPHFQKVFTMVGINKYAALHKDEVAALAAV
;
A
#
# COMPACT_ATOMS: atom_id res chain seq x y z
N MET A 1 8.72 22.98 0.02
CA MET A 1 8.78 22.14 -1.21
C MET A 1 8.35 20.74 -0.84
N GLN A 2 7.39 20.19 -1.58
CA GLN A 2 6.94 18.82 -1.36
C GLN A 2 7.96 17.83 -1.94
N ALA A 3 8.21 16.73 -1.21
CA ALA A 3 9.00 15.65 -1.73
C ALA A 3 8.19 14.87 -2.79
N ALA A 4 8.81 14.59 -3.93
CA ALA A 4 8.14 13.84 -4.99
C ALA A 4 7.79 12.43 -4.50
N THR A 5 6.67 11.90 -4.99
CA THR A 5 6.27 10.53 -4.72
C THR A 5 7.28 9.56 -5.35
N ARG A 6 7.73 8.60 -4.58
CA ARG A 6 8.57 7.50 -5.06
C ARG A 6 7.83 6.20 -4.83
N VAL A 7 7.86 5.31 -5.82
CA VAL A 7 7.31 3.96 -5.67
C VAL A 7 8.34 2.97 -6.22
N THR A 8 8.72 2.03 -5.38
CA THR A 8 9.61 0.94 -5.78
C THR A 8 8.91 -0.39 -5.54
N GLN A 9 9.30 -1.41 -6.29
CA GLN A 9 8.75 -2.75 -6.17
C GLN A 9 9.86 -3.72 -5.76
N ARG A 10 9.54 -4.59 -4.81
CA ARG A 10 10.40 -5.71 -4.44
C ARG A 10 9.54 -6.92 -4.10
N THR A 11 10.18 -8.06 -3.95
CA THR A 11 9.49 -9.28 -3.51
C THR A 11 10.07 -9.76 -2.19
N ALA A 12 9.26 -10.45 -1.43
CA ALA A 12 9.66 -11.09 -0.18
C ALA A 12 8.99 -12.45 -0.06
N ILE A 13 9.51 -13.29 0.82
CA ILE A 13 8.93 -14.59 1.12
C ILE A 13 8.28 -14.48 2.49
N ALA A 14 6.98 -14.79 2.57
CA ALA A 14 6.25 -14.79 3.82
C ALA A 14 6.65 -15.99 4.68
N ALA A 15 6.29 -15.95 5.97
CA ALA A 15 6.54 -17.05 6.91
C ALA A 15 5.90 -18.36 6.42
N SER A 16 4.78 -18.28 5.71
CA SER A 16 4.09 -19.42 5.11
C SER A 16 4.78 -19.99 3.87
N GLY A 17 5.81 -19.33 3.35
CA GLY A 17 6.48 -19.68 2.10
C GLY A 17 5.90 -19.00 0.86
N ASN A 18 4.82 -18.24 0.99
CA ASN A 18 4.22 -17.53 -0.13
C ASN A 18 5.12 -16.38 -0.60
N THR A 19 5.18 -16.18 -1.92
CA THR A 19 5.86 -15.02 -2.49
C THR A 19 4.92 -13.81 -2.42
N VAL A 20 5.44 -12.69 -1.94
CA VAL A 20 4.69 -11.46 -1.72
C VAL A 20 5.33 -10.34 -2.53
N ALA A 21 4.52 -9.59 -3.27
CA ALA A 21 4.97 -8.36 -3.90
C ALA A 21 4.84 -7.21 -2.90
N ILE A 22 5.87 -6.38 -2.80
CA ILE A 22 5.86 -5.21 -1.92
C ILE A 22 6.02 -3.96 -2.78
N LEU A 23 5.06 -3.05 -2.69
CA LEU A 23 5.16 -1.71 -3.24
C LEU A 23 5.55 -0.75 -2.12
N ALA A 24 6.74 -0.19 -2.20
CA ALA A 24 7.25 0.74 -1.20
C ALA A 24 7.05 2.17 -1.71
N PHE A 25 6.31 2.96 -0.94
CA PHE A 25 6.02 4.35 -1.24
C PHE A 25 6.92 5.25 -0.41
N GLY A 26 7.33 6.38 -0.97
CA GLY A 26 8.12 7.38 -0.27
C GLY A 26 7.75 8.78 -0.71
N GLY A 27 8.15 9.78 0.10
CA GLY A 27 7.85 11.18 -0.14
C GLY A 27 6.42 11.54 0.22
N ASP A 28 5.86 12.51 -0.48
CA ASP A 28 4.50 12.98 -0.24
C ASP A 28 3.53 12.34 -1.23
N ILE A 29 2.37 11.94 -0.76
CA ILE A 29 1.30 11.40 -1.61
C ILE A 29 0.18 12.42 -1.69
N SER A 30 -0.08 12.91 -2.90
CA SER A 30 -1.04 13.98 -3.19
C SER A 30 -1.71 13.71 -4.54
N SER A 31 -2.48 14.67 -5.04
CA SER A 31 -3.08 14.56 -6.37
C SER A 31 -2.04 14.35 -7.48
N ALA A 32 -0.83 14.88 -7.30
CA ALA A 32 0.28 14.69 -8.25
C ALA A 32 0.84 13.27 -8.27
N SER A 33 0.47 12.44 -7.30
CA SER A 33 0.99 11.08 -7.15
C SER A 33 0.21 10.03 -7.93
N LYS A 34 -0.91 10.40 -8.55
CA LYS A 34 -1.85 9.44 -9.14
C LYS A 34 -1.18 8.51 -10.13
N ASP A 35 -0.42 9.05 -11.07
CA ASP A 35 0.23 8.22 -12.10
C ASP A 35 1.27 7.28 -11.51
N ALA A 36 2.05 7.76 -10.55
CA ALA A 36 3.07 6.94 -9.89
C ALA A 36 2.44 5.79 -9.10
N VAL A 37 1.39 6.08 -8.32
CA VAL A 37 0.73 5.08 -7.47
C VAL A 37 -0.03 4.07 -8.30
N LEU A 38 -0.92 4.54 -9.18
CA LEU A 38 -1.74 3.63 -9.99
C LEU A 38 -0.91 2.90 -11.03
N GLY A 39 0.10 3.56 -11.59
CA GLY A 39 1.02 2.94 -12.53
C GLY A 39 1.79 1.78 -11.91
N ALA A 40 2.28 1.95 -10.68
CA ALA A 40 2.96 0.88 -9.96
C ALA A 40 2.01 -0.28 -9.65
N TRP A 41 0.78 0.02 -9.28
CA TRP A 41 -0.24 -0.99 -9.05
C TRP A 41 -0.54 -1.78 -10.33
N HIS A 42 -0.79 -1.08 -11.44
CA HIS A 42 -1.06 -1.71 -12.73
C HIS A 42 0.14 -2.49 -13.23
N GLY A 43 1.36 -2.07 -12.88
CA GLY A 43 2.60 -2.77 -13.24
C GLY A 43 2.72 -4.16 -12.62
N LEU A 44 2.03 -4.44 -11.52
CA LEU A 44 1.95 -5.80 -10.95
C LEU A 44 1.15 -6.74 -11.85
N ASN A 45 0.22 -6.20 -12.62
CA ASN A 45 -0.55 -6.90 -13.65
C ASN A 45 -1.20 -8.20 -13.12
N GLY A 46 -1.65 -8.19 -11.88
CA GLY A 46 -2.29 -9.34 -11.25
C GLY A 46 -1.36 -10.54 -11.02
N SER A 47 -0.05 -10.35 -11.15
CA SER A 47 0.93 -11.44 -11.08
C SER A 47 1.16 -11.96 -9.66
N ALA A 48 0.78 -11.19 -8.64
CA ALA A 48 0.98 -11.56 -7.24
C ALA A 48 -0.36 -11.78 -6.55
N SER A 49 -0.48 -12.89 -5.82
CA SER A 49 -1.68 -13.18 -5.00
C SER A 49 -1.68 -12.40 -3.69
N HIS A 50 -0.49 -12.01 -3.22
CA HIS A 50 -0.33 -11.29 -1.97
C HIS A 50 0.49 -10.04 -2.23
N VAL A 51 -0.04 -8.89 -1.83
CA VAL A 51 0.60 -7.59 -2.04
C VAL A 51 0.67 -6.87 -0.70
N LEU A 52 1.83 -6.35 -0.37
CA LEU A 52 2.02 -5.47 0.78
C LEU A 52 2.36 -4.07 0.29
N LEU A 53 1.78 -3.08 0.93
CA LEU A 53 2.03 -1.66 0.67
C LEU A 53 2.85 -1.12 1.84
N ASP A 54 4.09 -0.71 1.56
CA ASP A 54 5.03 -0.21 2.56
C ASP A 54 4.99 1.32 2.55
N PHE A 55 4.54 1.91 3.64
CA PHE A 55 4.44 3.35 3.81
C PHE A 55 5.54 3.93 4.70
N THR A 56 6.55 3.13 5.04
CA THR A 56 7.61 3.57 5.97
C THR A 56 8.32 4.83 5.49
N GLY A 57 8.51 4.98 4.18
CA GLY A 57 9.20 6.13 3.59
C GLY A 57 8.28 7.32 3.28
N VAL A 58 7.00 7.23 3.60
CA VAL A 58 6.04 8.31 3.30
C VAL A 58 6.11 9.38 4.37
N ASP A 59 6.30 10.64 3.96
CA ASP A 59 6.39 11.79 4.86
C ASP A 59 5.01 12.38 5.15
N TYR A 60 4.14 12.43 4.14
CA TYR A 60 2.83 13.05 4.28
C TYR A 60 1.86 12.52 3.22
N ILE A 61 0.59 12.44 3.58
CA ILE A 61 -0.51 12.08 2.68
C ILE A 61 -1.63 13.09 2.89
N ASN A 62 -2.00 13.81 1.84
CA ASN A 62 -3.15 14.72 1.92
C ASN A 62 -4.45 13.98 1.53
N SER A 63 -5.58 14.67 1.60
CA SER A 63 -6.88 14.05 1.30
C SER A 63 -6.98 13.53 -0.13
N SER A 64 -6.36 14.21 -1.10
CA SER A 64 -6.31 13.72 -2.48
C SER A 64 -5.47 12.46 -2.59
N GLY A 65 -4.37 12.37 -1.84
CA GLY A 65 -3.54 11.17 -1.76
C GLY A 65 -4.29 9.97 -1.17
N ILE A 66 -5.06 10.21 -0.11
CA ILE A 66 -5.91 9.17 0.49
C ILE A 66 -6.92 8.65 -0.54
N ALA A 67 -7.54 9.55 -1.31
CA ALA A 67 -8.50 9.16 -2.35
C ALA A 67 -7.85 8.28 -3.42
N ILE A 68 -6.60 8.55 -3.79
CA ILE A 68 -5.86 7.74 -4.76
C ILE A 68 -5.59 6.35 -4.20
N ILE A 69 -5.21 6.25 -2.94
CA ILE A 69 -4.98 4.95 -2.29
C ILE A 69 -6.28 4.15 -2.23
N ILE A 70 -7.39 4.79 -1.90
CA ILE A 70 -8.70 4.13 -1.91
C ILE A 70 -9.05 3.64 -3.32
N GLN A 71 -8.80 4.44 -4.34
CA GLN A 71 -9.04 4.04 -5.73
C GLN A 71 -8.24 2.79 -6.08
N MET A 72 -6.97 2.73 -5.71
CA MET A 72 -6.11 1.57 -5.92
C MET A 72 -6.69 0.32 -5.24
N LEU A 73 -7.14 0.46 -4.00
CA LEU A 73 -7.69 -0.65 -3.24
C LEU A 73 -9.03 -1.13 -3.81
N LEU A 74 -9.86 -0.22 -4.33
CA LEU A 74 -11.10 -0.58 -5.00
C LEU A 74 -10.84 -1.36 -6.29
N GLU A 75 -9.82 -0.99 -7.05
CA GLU A 75 -9.42 -1.76 -8.23
C GLU A 75 -8.94 -3.16 -7.84
N ALA A 76 -8.18 -3.27 -6.76
CA ALA A 76 -7.71 -4.55 -6.25
C ALA A 76 -8.86 -5.46 -5.82
N GLY A 77 -9.90 -4.89 -5.24
CA GLY A 77 -11.08 -5.64 -4.81
C GLY A 77 -11.84 -6.31 -5.94
N LYS A 78 -11.65 -5.87 -7.17
CA LYS A 78 -12.26 -6.49 -8.35
C LYS A 78 -11.54 -7.79 -8.74
N ALA A 79 -10.29 -7.95 -8.34
CA ALA A 79 -9.54 -9.19 -8.52
C ALA A 79 -9.64 -10.00 -7.22
N ALA A 80 -10.68 -10.81 -7.10
CA ALA A 80 -11.08 -11.47 -5.86
C ALA A 80 -10.02 -12.42 -5.26
N THR A 81 -8.88 -12.61 -5.93
CA THR A 81 -7.84 -13.54 -5.51
C THR A 81 -6.64 -12.87 -4.82
N GLN A 82 -6.61 -11.53 -4.76
CA GLN A 82 -5.48 -10.82 -4.16
C GLN A 82 -5.79 -10.44 -2.71
N THR A 83 -4.81 -10.67 -1.82
CA THR A 83 -4.84 -10.14 -0.47
C THR A 83 -3.90 -8.96 -0.38
N ILE A 84 -4.32 -7.92 0.32
CA ILE A 84 -3.55 -6.69 0.47
C ILE A 84 -3.36 -6.38 1.94
N GLY A 85 -2.10 -6.10 2.31
CA GLY A 85 -1.74 -5.60 3.62
C GLY A 85 -1.01 -4.28 3.51
N ILE A 86 -1.07 -3.47 4.55
CA ILE A 86 -0.40 -2.18 4.65
C ILE A 86 0.44 -2.19 5.92
N PHE A 87 1.67 -1.70 5.85
CA PHE A 87 2.51 -1.52 7.04
C PHE A 87 3.33 -0.24 6.95
N GLY A 88 3.89 0.16 8.06
CA GLY A 88 4.78 1.32 8.12
C GLY A 88 4.07 2.66 8.27
N LEU A 89 2.76 2.66 8.54
CA LEU A 89 2.04 3.91 8.80
C LEU A 89 2.44 4.49 10.16
N THR A 90 2.56 5.82 10.23
CA THR A 90 2.65 6.50 11.53
C THR A 90 1.35 6.27 12.31
N PRO A 91 1.35 6.42 13.64
CA PRO A 91 0.12 6.32 14.42
C PRO A 91 -0.98 7.26 13.92
N HIS A 92 -0.60 8.47 13.48
CA HIS A 92 -1.55 9.43 12.91
C HIS A 92 -2.23 8.88 11.66
N PHE A 93 -1.46 8.39 10.68
CA PHE A 93 -2.02 7.88 9.43
C PHE A 93 -2.73 6.54 9.62
N GLN A 94 -2.29 5.72 10.57
CA GLN A 94 -3.01 4.51 10.91
C GLN A 94 -4.43 4.85 11.39
N LYS A 95 -4.56 5.88 12.21
CA LYS A 95 -5.86 6.37 12.66
C LYS A 95 -6.69 6.93 11.51
N VAL A 96 -6.08 7.75 10.65
CA VAL A 96 -6.77 8.33 9.48
C VAL A 96 -7.27 7.23 8.54
N PHE A 97 -6.44 6.26 8.24
CA PHE A 97 -6.80 5.14 7.35
C PHE A 97 -7.97 4.33 7.92
N THR A 98 -7.97 4.10 9.22
CA THR A 98 -9.08 3.42 9.90
C THR A 98 -10.36 4.25 9.83
N MET A 99 -10.25 5.55 10.05
CA MET A 99 -11.41 6.45 10.03
C MET A 99 -12.08 6.51 8.65
N VAL A 100 -11.30 6.48 7.57
CA VAL A 100 -11.85 6.51 6.21
C VAL A 100 -12.23 5.13 5.70
N GLY A 101 -12.02 4.08 6.49
CA GLY A 101 -12.47 2.73 6.16
C GLY A 101 -11.52 1.91 5.30
N ILE A 102 -10.26 2.32 5.14
CA ILE A 102 -9.28 1.57 4.34
C ILE A 102 -9.07 0.16 4.91
N ASN A 103 -9.19 -0.01 6.22
CA ASN A 103 -9.06 -1.31 6.88
C ASN A 103 -10.13 -2.33 6.44
N LYS A 104 -11.16 -1.92 5.70
CA LYS A 104 -12.12 -2.84 5.10
C LYS A 104 -11.58 -3.49 3.83
N TYR A 105 -10.56 -2.89 3.20
CA TYR A 105 -10.00 -3.37 1.94
C TYR A 105 -8.63 -3.98 2.11
N ALA A 106 -7.90 -3.62 3.16
CA ALA A 106 -6.54 -4.06 3.40
C ALA A 106 -6.31 -4.20 4.91
N ALA A 107 -5.56 -5.22 5.31
CA ALA A 107 -5.17 -5.39 6.70
C ALA A 107 -4.06 -4.39 7.05
N LEU A 108 -4.17 -3.75 8.21
CA LEU A 108 -3.15 -2.83 8.69
C LEU A 108 -2.24 -3.56 9.68
N HIS A 109 -0.93 -3.49 9.42
CA HIS A 109 0.09 -4.11 10.27
C HIS A 109 1.06 -3.03 10.75
N LYS A 110 1.69 -3.27 11.88
CA LYS A 110 2.59 -2.26 12.43
C LYS A 110 3.92 -2.18 11.68
N ASP A 111 4.41 -3.31 11.16
CA ASP A 111 5.69 -3.37 10.44
C ASP A 111 5.72 -4.54 9.45
N GLU A 112 6.81 -4.65 8.71
CA GLU A 112 6.97 -5.68 7.69
C GLU A 112 6.94 -7.10 8.28
N VAL A 113 7.55 -7.30 9.44
CA VAL A 113 7.59 -8.61 10.09
C VAL A 113 6.16 -9.08 10.40
N ALA A 114 5.34 -8.21 11.00
CA ALA A 114 3.96 -8.54 11.31
C ALA A 114 3.14 -8.79 10.04
N ALA A 115 3.37 -7.99 8.99
CA ALA A 115 2.67 -8.14 7.72
C ALA A 115 3.02 -9.47 7.04
N LEU A 116 4.29 -9.84 6.99
CA LEU A 116 4.73 -11.10 6.39
C LEU A 116 4.28 -12.33 7.19
N ALA A 117 4.12 -12.18 8.49
CA ALA A 117 3.61 -13.27 9.34
C ALA A 117 2.12 -13.53 9.11
N ALA A 118 1.38 -12.57 8.58
CA ALA A 118 -0.06 -12.68 8.35
C ALA A 118 -0.42 -13.25 6.97
N VAL A 119 0.55 -13.47 6.11
CA VAL A 119 0.33 -13.95 4.73
C VAL A 119 0.52 -15.44 4.58
#